data_3d8a66263205b490a3b987d79c1cf967
#
_entry.id   3d8a66263205b490a3b987d79c1cf967
#
_cell.length_a   1.000
_cell.length_b   1.000
_cell.length_c   1.000
_cell.angle_alpha   90.00
_cell.angle_beta   90.00
_cell.angle_gamma   90.00
#
_symmetry.space_group_name_H-M   'P 1'
#
loop_
_entity.id
_entity.type
_entity.pdbx_description
1 polymer ?
#
loop_
_entity_poly.entity_id
_entity_poly.type
_entity_poly.pdbx_seq_one_letter_code
_entity_poly.pdbx_strand_id
1 'polypeptide(L)'
;MLGASAALGQELRPYTVIGDAIPVSLTGVPGDAERGQKIVTNRQVGLCLLCHSGPYSDRFQGTLAPDLKGAGVRWSEGQLRLRIADAARVDPQTIMPPYYRVDGLTRVASGFRGKTILTAEQIEDVVAYLVTLKD
;
A
#
# COMPACT_ATOMS: atom_id res chain seq x y z
N MET A 1 23.84 -13.63 29.84
CA MET A 1 23.39 -14.38 28.67
C MET A 1 23.00 -13.37 27.59
N LEU A 2 23.83 -13.22 26.63
CA LEU A 2 23.47 -12.44 25.45
C LEU A 2 22.66 -13.34 24.54
N GLY A 3 21.34 -13.20 24.61
CA GLY A 3 20.48 -13.75 23.57
C GLY A 3 20.87 -13.10 22.25
N ALA A 4 21.36 -13.87 21.30
CA ALA A 4 21.45 -13.42 19.93
C ALA A 4 20.01 -13.11 19.50
N SER A 5 19.67 -11.83 19.46
CA SER A 5 18.51 -11.38 18.71
C SER A 5 18.84 -11.70 17.26
N ALA A 6 18.42 -12.87 16.82
CA ALA A 6 18.28 -13.09 15.40
C ALA A 6 17.41 -11.93 14.90
N ALA A 7 17.92 -11.14 13.97
CA ALA A 7 17.12 -10.15 13.28
C ALA A 7 16.00 -10.93 12.58
N LEU A 8 14.89 -11.11 13.29
CA LEU A 8 13.69 -11.68 12.72
C LEU A 8 13.26 -10.73 11.62
N GLY A 9 13.09 -11.25 10.41
CA GLY A 9 12.47 -10.51 9.34
C GLY A 9 11.15 -9.93 9.83
N GLN A 10 10.68 -8.86 9.17
CA GLN A 10 9.40 -8.23 9.50
C GLN A 10 8.29 -9.28 9.54
N GLU A 11 7.62 -9.41 10.67
CA GLU A 11 6.43 -10.25 10.77
C GLU A 11 5.27 -9.59 10.06
N LEU A 12 4.71 -10.30 9.08
CA LEU A 12 3.50 -9.87 8.40
C LEU A 12 2.29 -10.27 9.22
N ARG A 13 1.36 -9.33 9.37
CA ARG A 13 0.05 -9.64 9.95
C ARG A 13 -0.75 -10.44 8.94
N PRO A 14 -1.30 -11.60 9.32
CA PRO A 14 -2.12 -12.38 8.41
C PRO A 14 -3.39 -11.63 8.06
N TYR A 15 -3.88 -11.82 6.85
CA TYR A 15 -5.15 -11.27 6.42
C TYR A 15 -5.91 -12.27 5.56
N THR A 16 -7.23 -12.09 5.49
CA THR A 16 -8.11 -12.92 4.67
C THR A 16 -8.65 -12.11 3.49
N VAL A 17 -8.51 -12.65 2.30
CA VAL A 17 -9.09 -12.07 1.08
C VAL A 17 -10.48 -12.69 0.87
N ILE A 18 -11.47 -11.82 0.67
CA ILE A 18 -12.84 -12.23 0.30
C ILE A 18 -13.19 -11.51 -0.99
N GLY A 19 -13.32 -12.27 -2.08
CA GLY A 19 -13.50 -11.69 -3.40
C GLY A 19 -12.28 -10.86 -3.80
N ASP A 20 -12.48 -9.57 -4.06
CA ASP A 20 -11.42 -8.62 -4.42
C ASP A 20 -11.10 -7.64 -3.29
N ALA A 21 -11.28 -8.08 -2.04
CA ALA A 21 -11.15 -7.21 -0.88
C ALA A 21 -10.47 -7.92 0.30
N ILE A 22 -9.82 -7.11 1.14
CA ILE A 22 -9.45 -7.48 2.51
C ILE A 22 -10.38 -6.67 3.42
N PRO A 23 -11.47 -7.30 3.92
CA PRO A 23 -12.50 -6.54 4.65
C PRO A 23 -12.04 -5.97 5.98
N VAL A 24 -11.09 -6.64 6.63
CA VAL A 24 -10.64 -6.30 7.99
C VAL A 24 -9.35 -5.50 7.92
N SER A 25 -9.26 -4.42 8.70
CA SER A 25 -8.03 -3.65 8.85
C SER A 25 -6.85 -4.55 9.20
N LEU A 26 -5.69 -4.32 8.57
CA LEU A 26 -4.47 -5.07 8.86
C LEU A 26 -3.98 -4.87 10.30
N THR A 27 -4.34 -3.76 10.92
CA THR A 27 -3.97 -3.45 12.30
C THR A 27 -5.10 -3.68 13.29
N GLY A 28 -6.30 -3.96 12.81
CA GLY A 28 -7.50 -4.07 13.63
C GLY A 28 -8.12 -2.74 14.02
N VAL A 29 -7.52 -1.62 13.62
CA VAL A 29 -8.02 -0.27 13.90
C VAL A 29 -7.99 0.59 12.62
N PRO A 30 -8.77 1.67 12.55
CA PRO A 30 -8.70 2.58 11.41
C PRO A 30 -7.35 3.28 11.33
N GLY A 31 -6.93 3.61 10.10
CA GLY A 31 -5.77 4.46 9.86
C GLY A 31 -6.10 5.94 9.99
N ASP A 32 -5.09 6.76 9.78
CA ASP A 32 -5.17 8.22 9.84
C ASP A 32 -5.01 8.81 8.43
N ALA A 33 -6.05 9.49 7.95
CA ALA A 33 -6.07 10.02 6.59
C ALA A 33 -5.00 11.09 6.34
N GLU A 34 -4.66 11.90 7.33
CA GLU A 34 -3.63 12.92 7.18
C GLU A 34 -2.24 12.31 7.04
N ARG A 35 -1.93 11.29 7.84
CA ARG A 35 -0.70 10.53 7.67
C ARG A 35 -0.68 9.81 6.32
N GLY A 36 -1.81 9.27 5.91
CA GLY A 36 -1.96 8.61 4.60
C GLY A 36 -1.65 9.54 3.45
N GLN A 37 -2.13 10.77 3.49
CA GLN A 37 -1.83 11.77 2.47
C GLN A 37 -0.33 12.04 2.38
N LYS A 38 0.35 12.15 3.51
CA LYS A 38 1.81 12.37 3.55
C LYS A 38 2.56 11.19 2.93
N ILE A 39 2.09 9.97 3.15
CA ILE A 39 2.70 8.78 2.54
C ILE A 39 2.50 8.78 1.04
N VAL A 40 1.28 9.02 0.56
CA VAL A 40 0.94 9.01 -0.87
C VAL A 40 1.75 10.06 -1.62
N THR A 41 1.93 11.23 -1.05
CA THR A 41 2.67 12.33 -1.68
C THR A 41 4.18 12.26 -1.47
N ASN A 42 4.66 11.31 -0.70
CA ASN A 42 6.10 11.10 -0.47
C ASN A 42 6.65 10.12 -1.51
N ARG A 43 7.46 10.62 -2.43
CA ARG A 43 8.01 9.84 -3.54
C ARG A 43 9.03 8.76 -3.12
N GLN A 44 9.51 8.81 -1.87
CA GLN A 44 10.49 7.86 -1.35
C GLN A 44 9.84 6.80 -0.46
N VAL A 45 8.64 7.04 0.04
CA VAL A 45 7.93 6.13 0.95
C VAL A 45 6.78 5.42 0.23
N GLY A 46 5.79 6.18 -0.24
CA GLY A 46 4.60 5.61 -0.88
C GLY A 46 4.82 5.22 -2.34
N LEU A 47 5.66 5.96 -3.04
CA LEU A 47 5.97 5.74 -4.45
C LEU A 47 4.75 5.88 -5.39
N CYS A 48 3.62 6.34 -4.87
CA CYS A 48 2.35 6.35 -5.60
C CYS A 48 2.40 7.25 -6.84
N LEU A 49 2.96 8.45 -6.70
CA LEU A 49 2.98 9.44 -7.76
C LEU A 49 4.00 9.15 -8.86
N LEU A 50 4.79 8.08 -8.73
CA LEU A 50 5.63 7.60 -9.83
C LEU A 50 4.76 7.03 -10.96
N CYS A 51 3.59 6.51 -10.66
CA CYS A 51 2.68 5.88 -11.62
C CYS A 51 1.32 6.57 -11.67
N HIS A 52 0.82 7.07 -10.54
CA HIS A 52 -0.49 7.71 -10.42
C HIS A 52 -0.40 9.22 -10.44
N SER A 53 -1.41 9.85 -10.98
CA SER A 53 -1.71 11.26 -10.78
C SER A 53 -2.79 11.42 -9.71
N GLY A 54 -3.05 12.64 -9.28
CA GLY A 54 -4.06 12.94 -8.29
C GLY A 54 -4.28 14.44 -8.11
N PRO A 55 -5.07 14.84 -7.10
CA PRO A 55 -5.39 16.25 -6.85
C PRO A 55 -4.23 16.99 -6.15
N TYR A 56 -3.05 16.95 -6.75
CA TYR A 56 -1.82 17.49 -6.16
C TYR A 56 -1.23 18.56 -7.07
N SER A 57 -0.49 19.48 -6.47
CA SER A 57 0.22 20.52 -7.19
C SER A 57 1.54 20.06 -7.78
N ASP A 58 1.96 18.83 -7.51
CA ASP A 58 3.22 18.29 -8.00
C ASP A 58 3.28 18.32 -9.52
N ARG A 59 4.39 18.82 -10.03
CA ARG A 59 4.60 19.03 -11.44
C ARG A 59 4.76 17.73 -12.22
N PHE A 60 5.33 16.72 -11.57
CA PHE A 60 5.63 15.44 -12.18
C PHE A 60 4.83 14.35 -11.47
N GLN A 61 3.65 14.06 -12.00
CA GLN A 61 2.83 12.94 -11.57
C GLN A 61 2.81 11.90 -12.66
N GLY A 62 2.80 10.61 -12.27
CA GLY A 62 2.78 9.52 -13.22
C GLY A 62 1.47 9.44 -14.00
N THR A 63 1.53 8.82 -15.18
CA THR A 63 0.37 8.61 -16.05
C THR A 63 0.19 7.14 -16.43
N LEU A 64 0.96 6.25 -15.80
CA LEU A 64 0.91 4.81 -16.07
C LEU A 64 -0.28 4.11 -15.39
N ALA A 65 -0.83 4.72 -14.35
CA ALA A 65 -1.92 4.17 -13.55
C ALA A 65 -3.07 5.19 -13.44
N PRO A 66 -4.27 4.74 -13.03
CA PRO A 66 -5.41 5.64 -12.93
C PRO A 66 -5.18 6.81 -11.98
N ASP A 67 -5.81 7.94 -12.28
CA ASP A 67 -5.83 9.09 -11.39
C ASP A 67 -6.43 8.71 -10.03
N LEU A 68 -5.81 9.15 -8.93
CA LEU A 68 -6.29 8.84 -7.59
C LEU A 68 -7.57 9.60 -7.22
N LYS A 69 -7.91 10.65 -7.97
CA LYS A 69 -9.22 11.29 -7.80
C LYS A 69 -10.32 10.25 -7.95
N GLY A 70 -11.30 10.29 -7.07
CA GLY A 70 -12.42 9.37 -7.13
C GLY A 70 -12.11 7.95 -6.65
N ALA A 71 -10.93 7.67 -6.12
CA ALA A 71 -10.59 6.33 -5.62
C ALA A 71 -11.60 5.85 -4.57
N GLY A 72 -12.04 6.74 -3.69
CA GLY A 72 -13.04 6.41 -2.66
C GLY A 72 -14.48 6.26 -3.19
N VAL A 73 -14.72 6.63 -4.43
CA VAL A 73 -15.99 6.35 -5.12
C VAL A 73 -15.92 5.00 -5.83
N ARG A 74 -14.79 4.73 -6.49
CA ARG A 74 -14.61 3.49 -7.26
C ARG A 74 -14.48 2.25 -6.38
N TRP A 75 -13.86 2.39 -5.21
CA TRP A 75 -13.46 1.25 -4.39
C TRP A 75 -13.85 1.43 -2.92
N SER A 76 -14.24 0.34 -2.28
CA SER A 76 -14.41 0.28 -0.82
C SER A 76 -13.03 0.25 -0.12
N GLU A 77 -13.03 0.44 1.19
CA GLU A 77 -11.81 0.30 2.01
C GLU A 77 -11.13 -1.06 1.80
N GLY A 78 -11.92 -2.13 1.83
CA GLY A 78 -11.36 -3.48 1.66
C GLY A 78 -10.80 -3.72 0.27
N GLN A 79 -11.42 -3.17 -0.75
CA GLN A 79 -10.93 -3.25 -2.12
C GLN A 79 -9.64 -2.45 -2.30
N LEU A 80 -9.57 -1.25 -1.74
CA LEU A 80 -8.35 -0.45 -1.75
C LEU A 80 -7.23 -1.16 -0.98
N ARG A 81 -7.55 -1.74 0.16
CA ARG A 81 -6.58 -2.46 0.99
C ARG A 81 -5.91 -3.59 0.23
N LEU A 82 -6.68 -4.42 -0.47
CA LEU A 82 -6.11 -5.51 -1.27
C LEU A 82 -5.28 -4.98 -2.45
N ARG A 83 -5.76 -3.93 -3.12
CA ARG A 83 -5.04 -3.34 -4.26
C ARG A 83 -3.69 -2.76 -3.85
N ILE A 84 -3.56 -2.29 -2.63
CA ILE A 84 -2.28 -1.80 -2.10
C ILE A 84 -1.44 -2.97 -1.59
N ALA A 85 -2.02 -3.84 -0.78
CA ALA A 85 -1.28 -4.93 -0.16
C ALA A 85 -0.71 -5.90 -1.20
N ASP A 86 -1.52 -6.30 -2.17
CA ASP A 86 -1.11 -7.25 -3.21
C ASP A 86 -2.02 -7.15 -4.44
N ALA A 87 -1.75 -6.16 -5.26
CA ALA A 87 -2.56 -5.89 -6.47
C ALA A 87 -2.60 -7.08 -7.44
N ALA A 88 -1.57 -7.91 -7.45
CA ALA A 88 -1.52 -9.09 -8.32
C ALA A 88 -2.61 -10.12 -7.99
N ARG A 89 -3.19 -10.07 -6.79
CA ARG A 89 -4.34 -10.90 -6.42
C ARG A 89 -5.62 -10.49 -7.17
N VAL A 90 -5.69 -9.25 -7.63
CA VAL A 90 -6.80 -8.71 -8.41
C VAL A 90 -6.49 -8.79 -9.89
N ASP A 91 -5.29 -8.41 -10.27
CA ASP A 91 -4.81 -8.43 -11.66
C ASP A 91 -3.39 -8.99 -11.69
N PRO A 92 -3.22 -10.26 -12.10
CA PRO A 92 -1.89 -10.88 -12.15
C PRO A 92 -0.91 -10.19 -13.09
N GLN A 93 -1.37 -9.37 -14.02
CA GLN A 93 -0.52 -8.65 -14.98
C GLN A 93 -0.21 -7.21 -14.54
N THR A 94 -0.62 -6.83 -13.34
CA THR A 94 -0.37 -5.48 -12.85
C THR A 94 1.11 -5.18 -12.70
N ILE A 95 1.49 -3.93 -12.99
CA ILE A 95 2.84 -3.43 -12.71
C ILE A 95 2.92 -2.81 -11.31
N MET A 96 1.79 -2.64 -10.63
CA MET A 96 1.77 -2.10 -9.27
C MET A 96 2.43 -3.11 -8.32
N PRO A 97 3.48 -2.72 -7.59
CA PRO A 97 4.16 -3.64 -6.70
C PRO A 97 3.28 -4.01 -5.50
N PRO A 98 3.44 -5.22 -4.95
CA PRO A 98 2.76 -5.58 -3.71
C PRO A 98 3.42 -4.86 -2.53
N TYR A 99 2.69 -3.98 -1.87
CA TYR A 99 3.22 -3.18 -0.78
C TYR A 99 3.36 -3.95 0.54
N TYR A 100 2.69 -5.12 0.63
CA TYR A 100 2.67 -5.91 1.86
C TYR A 100 3.01 -7.39 1.62
N ARG A 101 4.05 -7.64 0.85
CA ARG A 101 4.55 -8.98 0.57
C ARG A 101 6.07 -9.00 0.60
N VAL A 102 6.66 -10.07 1.09
CA VAL A 102 8.11 -10.25 1.17
C VAL A 102 8.60 -11.48 0.40
N ASP A 103 7.71 -12.40 0.06
CA ASP A 103 8.01 -13.64 -0.66
C ASP A 103 7.61 -13.56 -2.13
N GLY A 104 8.15 -14.44 -2.95
CA GLY A 104 7.80 -14.54 -4.36
C GLY A 104 8.17 -13.32 -5.20
N LEU A 105 9.06 -12.47 -4.71
CA LEU A 105 9.51 -11.26 -5.38
C LEU A 105 10.84 -11.50 -6.10
N THR A 106 11.02 -10.79 -7.23
CA THR A 106 12.26 -10.80 -7.99
C THR A 106 12.86 -9.40 -8.02
N ARG A 107 14.20 -9.31 -8.11
CA ARG A 107 14.93 -8.05 -8.24
C ARG A 107 14.63 -7.06 -7.13
N VAL A 108 14.51 -7.55 -5.90
CA VAL A 108 14.26 -6.70 -4.75
C VAL A 108 15.52 -5.91 -4.40
N ALA A 109 15.39 -4.59 -4.26
CA ALA A 109 16.47 -3.74 -3.78
C ALA A 109 16.91 -4.18 -2.38
N SER A 110 18.21 -4.12 -2.11
CA SER A 110 18.80 -4.64 -0.87
C SER A 110 18.16 -4.06 0.40
N GLY A 111 17.74 -2.79 0.37
CA GLY A 111 17.07 -2.14 1.49
C GLY A 111 15.67 -2.67 1.78
N PHE A 112 15.05 -3.41 0.85
CA PHE A 112 13.71 -3.97 1.00
C PHE A 112 13.68 -5.48 1.16
N ARG A 113 14.83 -6.15 1.16
CA ARG A 113 14.87 -7.59 1.35
C ARG A 113 14.33 -7.97 2.73
N GLY A 114 13.34 -8.86 2.77
CA GLY A 114 12.66 -9.26 3.99
C GLY A 114 11.77 -8.17 4.61
N LYS A 115 11.53 -7.07 3.87
CA LYS A 115 10.69 -5.95 4.31
C LYS A 115 9.60 -5.67 3.30
N THR A 116 8.46 -5.19 3.77
CA THR A 116 7.41 -4.65 2.92
C THR A 116 7.76 -3.21 2.51
N ILE A 117 7.17 -2.74 1.41
CA ILE A 117 7.32 -1.33 1.00
C ILE A 117 6.68 -0.42 2.06
N LEU A 118 5.49 -0.81 2.54
CA LEU A 118 4.80 -0.11 3.63
C LEU A 118 4.53 -1.09 4.77
N THR A 119 4.46 -0.57 5.98
CA THR A 119 4.00 -1.33 7.15
C THR A 119 2.47 -1.46 7.12
N ALA A 120 1.92 -2.37 7.95
CA ALA A 120 0.47 -2.51 8.09
C ALA A 120 -0.17 -1.18 8.50
N GLU A 121 0.43 -0.47 9.44
CA GLU A 121 -0.03 0.84 9.90
C GLU A 121 -0.05 1.87 8.77
N GLN A 122 1.00 1.92 7.97
CA GLN A 122 1.08 2.83 6.84
C GLN A 122 0.03 2.51 5.76
N ILE A 123 -0.23 1.24 5.51
CA ILE A 123 -1.28 0.83 4.57
C ILE A 123 -2.65 1.29 5.06
N GLU A 124 -2.95 1.11 6.35
CA GLU A 124 -4.23 1.58 6.90
C GLU A 124 -4.36 3.10 6.82
N ASP A 125 -3.27 3.84 7.02
CA ASP A 125 -3.27 5.30 6.86
C ASP A 125 -3.55 5.68 5.40
N VAL A 126 -2.94 5.01 4.43
CA VAL A 126 -3.17 5.25 3.00
C VAL A 126 -4.62 4.92 2.62
N VAL A 127 -5.15 3.79 3.08
CA VAL A 127 -6.56 3.43 2.84
C VAL A 127 -7.50 4.49 3.41
N ALA A 128 -7.26 4.93 4.65
CA ALA A 128 -8.06 5.98 5.28
C ALA A 128 -8.05 7.28 4.46
N TYR A 129 -6.92 7.61 3.85
CA TYR A 129 -6.82 8.78 2.98
C TYR A 129 -7.54 8.57 1.64
N LEU A 130 -7.28 7.47 0.96
CA LEU A 130 -7.82 7.23 -0.39
C LEU A 130 -9.35 7.18 -0.40
N VAL A 131 -9.98 6.66 0.65
CA VAL A 131 -11.46 6.66 0.73
C VAL A 131 -12.06 8.07 0.83
N THR A 132 -11.27 9.08 1.19
CA THR A 132 -11.72 10.47 1.20
C THR A 132 -11.74 11.10 -0.19
N LEU A 133 -11.09 10.49 -1.18
CA LEU A 133 -10.99 11.02 -2.53
C LEU A 133 -12.24 10.64 -3.32
N LYS A 134 -13.25 11.53 -3.23
CA LYS A 134 -14.56 11.33 -3.85
C LYS A 134 -14.69 11.94 -5.24
N ASP A 135 -13.79 12.83 -5.59
CA ASP A 135 -13.78 13.51 -6.90
C ASP A 135 -12.57 13.13 -7.71
#